data_546732d2b6a6e89834e7ae8da623b5d0
#
_entry.id   546732d2b6a6e89834e7ae8da623b5d0
#
_cell.length_a   1.000
_cell.length_b   1.000
_cell.length_c   1.000
_cell.angle_alpha   90.00
_cell.angle_beta   90.00
_cell.angle_gamma   90.00
#
_symmetry.space_group_name_H-M   'P 1'
#
loop_
_entity.id
_entity.type
_entity.pdbx_description
1 polymer ?
#
loop_
_entity_poly.entity_id
_entity_poly.type
_entity_poly.pdbx_seq_one_letter_code
_entity_poly.pdbx_strand_id
1 'polypeptide(L)'
;KTTELIITSTAQANISTLELKYQATATVYSNATATIGLAVVNQDALFTNYGVTTINSNFTPDNLVQNFGDMTVNGQYNMNGNSGNLINSGYLLINSHWNVINEATNNGTIEVMGDMNCNNAVFLNACALIVHGFFHLNNTEFTNETGYIKCYDETKIQGGQSFMKLRNQSEISTKHLTLNADIIGEGTWNEILVTHDLRFNGPNVITGNIETAQTNGVLVNGTLANFTNGATFVSFANITNTIPTSACNPEGVTPPTPCPDSDGDGVTDCDDDYPYDPDRAYNNYTTGTAVYEDLWPAKGDYDMNDLVMYYKYNVVTNAQNKVVDVISKFYVLAAGAGQRNGFGFQFDNVTPGQIASVTGYNLTGSYIDLSANGTENNQAKAVVIAFDNHDNVINRVDASTFFNTLAGHPEGTADTVTVTVHLTSPLTTTVVGTPPFNPFLIKDRIREMEIHLPDYIPTSLASPAYFGTNDDNSIPASGRYYKTSTELPWAINLPVTFDYPVEYADITTAYNHFAEWAQSGGSSYPDWYLDLPGYRNNSNIY
;
A
#
# COMPACT_ATOMS: atom_id res chain seq x y z
N LYS A 1 -40.19 40.16 19.88
CA LYS A 1 -39.59 39.49 21.05
C LYS A 1 -38.49 38.57 20.53
N THR A 2 -37.24 38.86 20.89
CA THR A 2 -36.13 37.95 20.70
C THR A 2 -36.34 36.74 21.59
N THR A 3 -36.31 35.55 21.02
CA THR A 3 -36.35 34.30 21.77
C THR A 3 -34.92 33.83 21.98
N GLU A 4 -34.55 33.60 23.23
CA GLU A 4 -33.22 33.15 23.59
C GLU A 4 -33.29 31.79 24.30
N LEU A 5 -32.47 30.83 23.87
CA LEU A 5 -32.21 29.58 24.56
C LEU A 5 -30.84 29.65 25.21
N ILE A 6 -30.75 29.47 26.50
CA ILE A 6 -29.50 29.46 27.27
C ILE A 6 -29.31 28.10 27.92
N ILE A 7 -28.19 27.45 27.66
CA ILE A 7 -27.74 26.24 28.36
C ILE A 7 -26.59 26.68 29.28
N THR A 8 -26.90 26.81 30.57
CA THR A 8 -25.96 27.37 31.55
C THR A 8 -24.84 26.39 31.93
N SER A 9 -23.77 26.91 32.48
CA SER A 9 -22.62 26.10 32.94
C SER A 9 -23.06 24.95 33.84
N THR A 10 -22.49 23.78 33.66
CA THR A 10 -22.79 22.50 34.32
C THR A 10 -24.12 21.84 33.90
N ALA A 11 -24.93 22.47 33.06
CA ALA A 11 -26.15 21.86 32.51
C ALA A 11 -25.83 20.78 31.47
N GLN A 12 -26.62 19.71 31.46
CA GLN A 12 -26.66 18.72 30.39
C GLN A 12 -28.04 18.80 29.70
N ALA A 13 -28.04 19.18 28.44
CA ALA A 13 -29.28 19.32 27.67
C ALA A 13 -29.34 18.28 26.57
N ASN A 14 -30.45 17.51 26.51
CA ASN A 14 -30.75 16.61 25.40
C ASN A 14 -31.96 17.18 24.64
N ILE A 15 -31.73 17.65 23.44
CA ILE A 15 -32.71 18.36 22.60
C ILE A 15 -32.94 17.51 21.35
N SER A 16 -34.14 17.01 21.14
CA SER A 16 -34.47 16.23 19.94
C SER A 16 -34.39 17.07 18.67
N THR A 17 -34.88 18.31 18.71
CA THR A 17 -34.84 19.26 17.61
C THR A 17 -34.67 20.67 18.16
N LEU A 18 -33.62 21.37 17.66
CA LEU A 18 -33.42 22.79 17.90
C LEU A 18 -33.66 23.53 16.57
N GLU A 19 -34.65 24.40 16.52
CA GLU A 19 -34.92 25.25 15.38
C GLU A 19 -34.92 26.72 15.83
N LEU A 20 -33.95 27.47 15.33
CA LEU A 20 -33.79 28.90 15.59
C LEU A 20 -34.34 29.70 14.41
N LYS A 21 -35.32 30.60 14.65
CA LYS A 21 -35.98 31.44 13.64
C LYS A 21 -36.01 32.91 14.07
N TYR A 22 -35.96 33.81 13.12
CA TYR A 22 -36.28 35.24 13.32
C TYR A 22 -35.53 35.89 14.51
N GLN A 23 -34.23 36.12 14.40
CA GLN A 23 -33.41 36.74 15.45
C GLN A 23 -33.36 35.93 16.77
N ALA A 24 -33.74 34.65 16.72
CA ALA A 24 -33.57 33.78 17.88
C ALA A 24 -32.08 33.48 18.10
N THR A 25 -31.69 33.33 19.35
CA THR A 25 -30.32 32.95 19.71
C THR A 25 -30.32 31.68 20.54
N ALA A 26 -29.30 30.85 20.38
CA ALA A 26 -28.99 29.78 21.31
C ALA A 26 -27.52 29.85 21.74
N THR A 27 -27.31 29.77 23.05
CA THR A 27 -25.97 29.85 23.62
C THR A 27 -25.75 28.66 24.57
N VAL A 28 -24.67 27.88 24.29
CA VAL A 28 -24.17 26.84 25.18
C VAL A 28 -22.97 27.41 25.92
N TYR A 29 -23.07 27.61 27.23
CA TYR A 29 -22.01 28.20 28.03
C TYR A 29 -20.91 27.21 28.38
N SER A 30 -19.74 27.73 28.79
CA SER A 30 -18.60 26.94 29.22
C SER A 30 -18.98 25.93 30.33
N ASN A 31 -18.44 24.72 30.23
CA ASN A 31 -18.76 23.57 31.09
C ASN A 31 -20.23 23.04 30.97
N ALA A 32 -21.04 23.55 30.04
CA ALA A 32 -22.30 22.94 29.66
C ALA A 32 -22.13 21.91 28.54
N THR A 33 -23.04 20.94 28.48
CA THR A 33 -23.09 19.95 27.39
C THR A 33 -24.45 19.99 26.74
N ALA A 34 -24.49 20.09 25.42
CA ALA A 34 -25.71 20.00 24.61
C ALA A 34 -25.61 18.84 23.63
N THR A 35 -26.58 17.93 23.65
CA THR A 35 -26.78 16.91 22.62
C THR A 35 -28.06 17.23 21.86
N ILE A 36 -27.93 17.50 20.55
CA ILE A 36 -29.03 17.97 19.70
C ILE A 36 -29.23 16.91 18.60
N GLY A 37 -30.47 16.40 18.51
CA GLY A 37 -30.81 15.42 17.48
C GLY A 37 -30.78 16.05 16.08
N LEU A 38 -31.51 17.14 15.88
CA LEU A 38 -31.54 17.95 14.66
C LEU A 38 -31.39 19.43 15.03
N ALA A 39 -30.43 20.13 14.38
CA ALA A 39 -30.25 21.55 14.57
C ALA A 39 -30.49 22.31 13.24
N VAL A 40 -31.32 23.37 13.31
CA VAL A 40 -31.63 24.27 12.21
C VAL A 40 -31.43 25.70 12.69
N VAL A 41 -30.55 26.44 12.02
CA VAL A 41 -30.29 27.87 12.28
C VAL A 41 -30.71 28.64 11.03
N ASN A 42 -31.89 29.23 11.09
CA ASN A 42 -32.46 29.98 9.95
C ASN A 42 -31.87 31.38 9.84
N GLN A 43 -32.25 32.08 8.80
CA GLN A 43 -31.83 33.46 8.53
C GLN A 43 -32.08 34.38 9.75
N ASP A 44 -31.14 35.28 10.04
CA ASP A 44 -31.11 36.19 11.18
C ASP A 44 -31.00 35.55 12.57
N ALA A 45 -30.83 34.22 12.67
CA ALA A 45 -30.61 33.53 13.93
C ALA A 45 -29.14 33.35 14.24
N LEU A 46 -28.79 33.13 15.51
CA LEU A 46 -27.41 32.93 15.96
C LEU A 46 -27.30 31.68 16.85
N PHE A 47 -26.32 30.83 16.54
CA PHE A 47 -25.90 29.74 17.42
C PHE A 47 -24.50 29.99 17.94
N THR A 48 -24.31 30.01 19.25
CA THR A 48 -23.02 30.23 19.91
C THR A 48 -22.70 29.08 20.88
N ASN A 49 -21.55 28.45 20.71
CA ASN A 49 -21.04 27.38 21.57
C ASN A 49 -19.78 27.80 22.30
N TYR A 50 -19.80 27.83 23.63
CA TYR A 50 -18.63 27.95 24.52
C TYR A 50 -18.36 26.65 25.29
N GLY A 51 -19.27 25.68 25.26
CA GLY A 51 -19.20 24.40 25.96
C GLY A 51 -18.93 23.24 25.03
N VAL A 52 -19.59 22.12 25.30
CA VAL A 52 -19.53 20.91 24.47
C VAL A 52 -20.87 20.71 23.78
N THR A 53 -20.88 20.73 22.44
CA THR A 53 -22.10 20.53 21.65
C THR A 53 -21.93 19.35 20.70
N THR A 54 -22.88 18.43 20.70
CA THR A 54 -22.98 17.34 19.72
C THR A 54 -24.30 17.44 18.95
N ILE A 55 -24.20 17.52 17.61
CA ILE A 55 -25.33 17.49 16.68
C ILE A 55 -25.34 16.11 16.01
N ASN A 56 -26.40 15.32 16.24
CA ASN A 56 -26.45 13.91 15.82
C ASN A 56 -26.89 13.68 14.37
N SER A 57 -27.27 14.73 13.66
CA SER A 57 -27.68 14.67 12.25
C SER A 57 -26.89 15.65 11.39
N ASN A 58 -27.32 15.83 10.14
CA ASN A 58 -26.80 16.90 9.29
C ASN A 58 -27.08 18.27 9.93
N PHE A 59 -26.14 19.16 9.82
CA PHE A 59 -26.25 20.55 10.28
C PHE A 59 -26.24 21.50 9.08
N THR A 60 -27.30 22.24 8.91
CA THR A 60 -27.50 23.11 7.75
C THR A 60 -27.89 24.51 8.21
N PRO A 61 -26.92 25.33 8.66
CA PRO A 61 -27.19 26.69 9.10
C PRO A 61 -27.34 27.65 7.91
N ASP A 62 -28.37 28.52 7.96
CA ASP A 62 -28.59 29.62 7.03
C ASP A 62 -28.07 30.97 7.59
N ASN A 63 -27.44 30.98 8.76
CA ASN A 63 -26.86 32.18 9.37
C ASN A 63 -25.62 31.82 10.21
N LEU A 64 -25.16 32.79 11.01
CA LEU A 64 -23.90 32.71 11.74
C LEU A 64 -23.90 31.61 12.82
N VAL A 65 -22.87 30.79 12.78
CA VAL A 65 -22.49 29.85 13.83
C VAL A 65 -21.16 30.31 14.42
N GLN A 66 -21.10 30.42 15.74
CA GLN A 66 -19.87 30.74 16.47
C GLN A 66 -19.51 29.56 17.40
N ASN A 67 -18.34 28.98 17.19
CA ASN A 67 -17.81 27.93 18.04
C ASN A 67 -16.54 28.39 18.76
N PHE A 68 -16.61 28.50 20.07
CA PHE A 68 -15.49 28.81 20.97
C PHE A 68 -15.15 27.64 21.91
N GLY A 69 -15.96 26.58 21.92
CA GLY A 69 -15.76 25.36 22.68
C GLY A 69 -15.58 24.16 21.78
N ASP A 70 -16.02 23.00 22.23
CA ASP A 70 -15.96 21.76 21.45
C ASP A 70 -17.31 21.50 20.78
N MET A 71 -17.31 21.35 19.46
CA MET A 71 -18.50 21.07 18.68
C MET A 71 -18.27 19.86 17.78
N THR A 72 -19.20 18.90 17.82
CA THR A 72 -19.20 17.73 16.95
C THR A 72 -20.47 17.69 16.11
N VAL A 73 -20.34 17.53 14.80
CA VAL A 73 -21.43 17.28 13.86
C VAL A 73 -21.29 15.86 13.33
N ASN A 74 -22.20 14.95 13.72
CA ASN A 74 -22.13 13.54 13.31
C ASN A 74 -22.58 13.30 11.86
N GLY A 75 -23.35 14.22 11.26
CA GLY A 75 -23.72 14.23 9.85
C GLY A 75 -22.89 15.19 9.01
N GLN A 76 -23.43 15.56 7.85
CA GLN A 76 -22.86 16.58 7.00
C GLN A 76 -23.03 17.98 7.62
N TYR A 77 -22.03 18.83 7.43
CA TYR A 77 -22.17 20.26 7.69
C TYR A 77 -22.33 20.98 6.35
N ASN A 78 -23.50 21.50 6.08
CA ASN A 78 -23.83 22.20 4.85
C ASN A 78 -24.15 23.65 5.16
N MET A 79 -23.22 24.57 4.93
CA MET A 79 -23.53 26.00 4.98
C MET A 79 -24.52 26.33 3.85
N ASN A 80 -25.64 26.92 4.16
CA ASN A 80 -26.74 27.08 3.23
C ASN A 80 -27.16 28.55 3.10
N GLY A 81 -27.91 28.86 2.03
CA GLY A 81 -28.40 30.20 1.82
C GLY A 81 -27.31 31.24 1.53
N ASN A 82 -27.70 32.53 1.62
CA ASN A 82 -26.81 33.67 1.34
C ASN A 82 -26.13 34.23 2.60
N SER A 83 -26.29 33.61 3.76
CA SER A 83 -25.87 34.15 5.06
C SER A 83 -25.30 33.10 6.03
N GLY A 84 -25.18 31.84 5.62
CA GLY A 84 -24.60 30.79 6.46
C GLY A 84 -23.10 31.01 6.65
N ASN A 85 -22.68 31.57 7.78
CA ASN A 85 -21.29 31.91 8.10
C ASN A 85 -20.80 31.11 9.31
N LEU A 86 -19.48 30.85 9.37
CA LEU A 86 -18.85 30.17 10.50
C LEU A 86 -17.71 31.01 11.08
N ILE A 87 -17.67 31.12 12.40
CA ILE A 87 -16.47 31.53 13.14
C ILE A 87 -16.13 30.43 14.12
N ASN A 88 -15.01 29.76 13.90
CA ASN A 88 -14.49 28.73 14.79
C ASN A 88 -13.23 29.23 15.51
N SER A 89 -13.25 29.25 16.83
CA SER A 89 -12.08 29.51 17.67
C SER A 89 -11.84 28.41 18.72
N GLY A 90 -12.65 27.37 18.68
CA GLY A 90 -12.53 26.16 19.48
C GLY A 90 -12.15 24.94 18.62
N TYR A 91 -12.66 23.77 19.01
CA TYR A 91 -12.52 22.54 18.23
C TYR A 91 -13.87 22.21 17.54
N LEU A 92 -13.82 22.00 16.23
CA LEU A 92 -14.97 21.58 15.43
C LEU A 92 -14.65 20.28 14.70
N LEU A 93 -15.35 19.19 15.07
CA LEU A 93 -15.28 17.91 14.40
C LEU A 93 -16.52 17.69 13.51
N ILE A 94 -16.31 17.36 12.25
CA ILE A 94 -17.37 17.01 11.30
C ILE A 94 -17.12 15.55 10.86
N ASN A 95 -17.96 14.62 11.32
CA ASN A 95 -17.79 13.18 11.08
C ASN A 95 -18.21 12.74 9.66
N SER A 96 -18.54 13.68 8.78
CA SER A 96 -18.92 13.43 7.38
C SER A 96 -18.32 14.51 6.47
N HIS A 97 -19.04 14.91 5.42
CA HIS A 97 -18.58 15.95 4.49
C HIS A 97 -18.94 17.36 4.95
N TRP A 98 -18.13 18.33 4.56
CA TRP A 98 -18.40 19.75 4.79
C TRP A 98 -18.51 20.51 3.47
N ASN A 99 -19.67 21.11 3.23
CA ASN A 99 -19.89 22.01 2.10
C ASN A 99 -19.89 23.46 2.57
N VAL A 100 -18.91 24.22 2.12
CA VAL A 100 -18.69 25.64 2.47
C VAL A 100 -19.15 26.50 1.31
N ILE A 101 -20.09 27.38 1.59
CA ILE A 101 -20.48 28.51 0.74
C ILE A 101 -20.49 29.76 1.63
N ASN A 102 -20.27 30.95 1.14
CA ASN A 102 -20.15 32.19 1.91
C ASN A 102 -18.84 32.28 2.75
N GLU A 103 -18.90 32.79 3.97
CA GLU A 103 -17.74 33.13 4.76
C GLU A 103 -17.48 32.13 5.88
N ALA A 104 -16.24 31.69 6.02
CA ALA A 104 -15.79 30.89 7.15
C ALA A 104 -14.44 31.41 7.67
N THR A 105 -14.33 31.55 8.99
CA THR A 105 -13.10 31.92 9.69
C THR A 105 -12.76 30.83 10.70
N ASN A 106 -11.56 30.27 10.59
CA ASN A 106 -11.03 29.30 11.54
C ASN A 106 -9.81 29.87 12.28
N ASN A 107 -10.00 30.15 13.56
CA ASN A 107 -8.93 30.54 14.50
C ASN A 107 -8.60 29.41 15.50
N GLY A 108 -9.26 28.26 15.39
CA GLY A 108 -9.07 27.08 16.22
C GLY A 108 -8.78 25.86 15.36
N THR A 109 -9.26 24.71 15.77
CA THR A 109 -9.08 23.48 14.99
C THR A 109 -10.41 23.06 14.35
N ILE A 110 -10.36 22.78 13.04
CA ILE A 110 -11.45 22.11 12.32
C ILE A 110 -10.92 20.79 11.78
N GLU A 111 -11.65 19.72 12.06
CA GLU A 111 -11.35 18.38 11.53
C GLU A 111 -12.58 17.83 10.78
N VAL A 112 -12.38 17.45 9.53
CA VAL A 112 -13.40 16.92 8.63
C VAL A 112 -13.03 15.48 8.26
N MET A 113 -13.82 14.51 8.69
CA MET A 113 -13.55 13.08 8.45
C MET A 113 -13.85 12.65 7.00
N GLY A 114 -14.67 13.40 6.27
CA GLY A 114 -14.96 13.21 4.85
C GLY A 114 -14.35 14.30 3.98
N ASP A 115 -15.02 14.59 2.85
CA ASP A 115 -14.59 15.63 1.92
C ASP A 115 -14.99 17.03 2.40
N MET A 116 -14.14 18.00 2.08
CA MET A 116 -14.44 19.42 2.23
C MET A 116 -14.53 20.08 0.87
N ASN A 117 -15.70 20.65 0.56
CA ASN A 117 -15.95 21.35 -0.70
C ASN A 117 -16.27 22.82 -0.44
N CYS A 118 -15.42 23.70 -0.90
CA CYS A 118 -15.62 25.13 -0.86
C CYS A 118 -16.08 25.62 -2.25
N ASN A 119 -17.29 26.20 -2.33
CA ASN A 119 -17.86 26.68 -3.59
C ASN A 119 -18.32 28.13 -3.45
N ASN A 120 -17.74 29.03 -4.22
CA ASN A 120 -18.02 30.48 -4.17
C ASN A 120 -17.89 31.03 -2.73
N ALA A 121 -16.88 30.58 -1.99
CA ALA A 121 -16.66 30.91 -0.59
C ALA A 121 -15.50 31.88 -0.39
N VAL A 122 -15.50 32.53 0.78
CA VAL A 122 -14.34 33.24 1.32
C VAL A 122 -13.93 32.55 2.62
N PHE A 123 -12.73 31.98 2.64
CA PHE A 123 -12.27 31.20 3.81
C PHE A 123 -10.96 31.77 4.35
N LEU A 124 -10.95 32.10 5.64
CA LEU A 124 -9.74 32.42 6.37
C LEU A 124 -9.40 31.30 7.35
N ASN A 125 -8.26 30.65 7.16
CA ASN A 125 -7.70 29.68 8.10
C ASN A 125 -6.51 30.31 8.82
N ALA A 126 -6.62 30.50 10.13
CA ALA A 126 -5.55 31.04 10.97
C ALA A 126 -5.05 30.05 12.03
N CYS A 127 -5.51 28.78 11.99
CA CYS A 127 -5.01 27.72 12.86
C CYS A 127 -5.03 26.37 12.12
N ALA A 128 -5.59 25.30 12.68
CA ALA A 128 -5.53 23.97 12.08
C ALA A 128 -6.78 23.63 11.27
N LEU A 129 -6.60 23.19 10.04
CA LEU A 129 -7.63 22.61 9.20
C LEU A 129 -7.17 21.22 8.74
N ILE A 130 -7.85 20.16 9.18
CA ILE A 130 -7.52 18.77 8.91
C ILE A 130 -8.66 18.16 8.11
N VAL A 131 -8.37 17.62 6.91
CA VAL A 131 -9.34 17.00 6.02
C VAL A 131 -8.89 15.58 5.69
N HIS A 132 -9.70 14.58 6.04
CA HIS A 132 -9.36 13.17 5.80
C HIS A 132 -9.72 12.71 4.38
N GLY A 133 -10.71 13.33 3.73
CA GLY A 133 -11.06 13.13 2.32
C GLY A 133 -10.45 14.18 1.39
N PHE A 134 -11.17 14.48 0.30
CA PHE A 134 -10.79 15.51 -0.66
C PHE A 134 -11.00 16.94 -0.11
N PHE A 135 -10.06 17.82 -0.40
CA PHE A 135 -10.18 19.24 -0.12
C PHE A 135 -10.25 20.04 -1.43
N HIS A 136 -11.45 20.42 -1.82
CA HIS A 136 -11.71 21.08 -3.10
C HIS A 136 -12.12 22.54 -2.94
N LEU A 137 -11.41 23.42 -3.63
CA LEU A 137 -11.72 24.85 -3.77
C LEU A 137 -12.24 25.11 -5.19
N ASN A 138 -13.45 25.64 -5.32
CA ASN A 138 -14.05 26.01 -6.58
C ASN A 138 -14.60 27.44 -6.52
N ASN A 139 -14.10 28.35 -7.33
CA ASN A 139 -14.40 29.79 -7.29
C ASN A 139 -14.30 30.38 -5.87
N THR A 140 -13.29 29.99 -5.10
CA THR A 140 -13.14 30.28 -3.68
C THR A 140 -11.89 31.11 -3.43
N GLU A 141 -12.03 32.16 -2.63
CA GLU A 141 -10.90 32.89 -2.05
C GLU A 141 -10.52 32.25 -0.73
N PHE A 142 -9.38 31.55 -0.71
CA PHE A 142 -8.89 30.87 0.48
C PHE A 142 -7.59 31.55 0.96
N THR A 143 -7.55 31.98 2.21
CA THR A 143 -6.35 32.52 2.84
C THR A 143 -5.94 31.63 4.01
N ASN A 144 -4.72 31.09 3.98
CA ASN A 144 -4.08 30.40 5.10
C ASN A 144 -3.11 31.40 5.75
N GLU A 145 -3.49 31.96 6.90
CA GLU A 145 -2.74 32.99 7.64
C GLU A 145 -2.10 32.38 8.88
N THR A 146 -0.81 32.14 8.88
CA THR A 146 -0.10 31.39 9.94
C THR A 146 -0.72 30.00 10.24
N GLY A 147 -1.61 29.54 9.38
CA GLY A 147 -2.39 28.33 9.59
C GLY A 147 -1.71 27.08 9.04
N TYR A 148 -2.18 25.95 9.51
CA TYR A 148 -1.80 24.61 9.07
C TYR A 148 -2.98 23.94 8.37
N ILE A 149 -2.72 23.34 7.20
CA ILE A 149 -3.68 22.53 6.47
C ILE A 149 -3.09 21.14 6.28
N LYS A 150 -3.78 20.10 6.76
CA LYS A 150 -3.50 18.71 6.47
C LYS A 150 -4.61 18.11 5.63
N CYS A 151 -4.28 17.62 4.44
CA CYS A 151 -5.21 16.86 3.62
C CYS A 151 -4.63 15.46 3.37
N TYR A 152 -5.34 14.42 3.81
CA TYR A 152 -4.87 13.04 3.67
C TYR A 152 -5.10 12.46 2.28
N ASP A 153 -5.84 13.15 1.42
CA ASP A 153 -6.06 12.76 0.02
C ASP A 153 -5.66 13.90 -0.94
N GLU A 154 -6.54 14.39 -1.78
CA GLU A 154 -6.23 15.42 -2.78
C GLU A 154 -6.68 16.81 -2.32
N THR A 155 -5.75 17.78 -2.39
CA THR A 155 -6.09 19.20 -2.41
C THR A 155 -6.19 19.67 -3.86
N LYS A 156 -7.37 20.17 -4.25
CA LYS A 156 -7.62 20.65 -5.61
C LYS A 156 -8.13 22.07 -5.62
N ILE A 157 -7.46 22.93 -6.38
CA ILE A 157 -7.85 24.34 -6.55
C ILE A 157 -8.31 24.53 -7.99
N GLN A 158 -9.57 24.92 -8.18
CA GLN A 158 -10.18 25.06 -9.50
C GLN A 158 -11.16 26.23 -9.57
N GLY A 159 -11.48 26.66 -10.81
CA GLY A 159 -12.40 27.76 -11.08
C GLY A 159 -11.66 29.08 -11.35
N GLY A 160 -12.21 29.87 -12.28
CA GLY A 160 -11.55 31.08 -12.78
C GLY A 160 -11.41 32.23 -11.79
N GLN A 161 -12.03 32.14 -10.61
CA GLN A 161 -11.93 33.11 -9.51
C GLN A 161 -11.32 32.51 -8.25
N SER A 162 -10.80 31.29 -8.33
CA SER A 162 -10.13 30.67 -7.19
C SER A 162 -8.70 31.16 -7.07
N PHE A 163 -8.29 31.43 -5.87
CA PHE A 163 -6.88 31.49 -5.50
C PHE A 163 -6.71 31.02 -4.06
N MET A 164 -5.53 30.53 -3.77
CA MET A 164 -5.12 30.24 -2.40
C MET A 164 -3.95 31.15 -2.04
N LYS A 165 -4.08 31.89 -0.95
CA LYS A 165 -3.01 32.68 -0.36
C LYS A 165 -2.42 31.98 0.84
N LEU A 166 -1.10 31.87 0.87
CA LEU A 166 -0.33 31.39 2.01
C LEU A 166 0.42 32.58 2.61
N ARG A 167 0.29 32.79 3.91
CA ARG A 167 0.87 33.93 4.60
C ARG A 167 1.55 33.56 5.90
N ASN A 168 2.70 34.16 6.13
CA ASN A 168 3.34 34.25 7.44
C ASN A 168 3.62 32.90 8.10
N GLN A 169 4.42 32.05 7.47
CA GLN A 169 4.80 30.71 7.94
C GLN A 169 3.61 29.73 7.95
N SER A 170 2.71 29.87 7.02
CA SER A 170 1.64 28.90 6.85
C SER A 170 2.13 27.65 6.11
N GLU A 171 1.47 26.53 6.38
CA GLU A 171 1.82 25.23 5.82
C GLU A 171 0.61 24.55 5.20
N ILE A 172 0.85 23.85 4.08
CA ILE A 172 -0.05 22.84 3.51
C ILE A 172 0.69 21.52 3.42
N SER A 173 0.15 20.49 4.01
CA SER A 173 0.61 19.11 3.87
C SER A 173 -0.50 18.29 3.20
N THR A 174 -0.24 17.73 2.01
CA THR A 174 -1.26 17.01 1.23
C THR A 174 -0.66 15.82 0.51
N LYS A 175 -1.48 14.79 0.26
CA LYS A 175 -1.04 13.64 -0.51
C LYS A 175 -0.92 13.96 -1.99
N HIS A 176 -1.95 14.54 -2.58
CA HIS A 176 -1.98 14.99 -3.96
C HIS A 176 -2.34 16.48 -4.01
N LEU A 177 -1.70 17.24 -4.89
CA LEU A 177 -2.02 18.66 -5.15
C LEU A 177 -2.30 18.86 -6.63
N THR A 178 -3.53 19.26 -6.98
CA THR A 178 -3.93 19.53 -8.36
C THR A 178 -4.32 20.99 -8.52
N LEU A 179 -3.62 21.70 -9.41
CA LEU A 179 -3.76 23.13 -9.64
C LEU A 179 -4.45 23.44 -10.98
N ASN A 180 -5.63 24.02 -10.91
CA ASN A 180 -6.34 24.68 -12.00
C ASN A 180 -6.51 26.18 -11.70
N ALA A 181 -5.84 26.70 -10.69
CA ALA A 181 -5.74 28.10 -10.29
C ALA A 181 -4.43 28.33 -9.53
N ASP A 182 -4.09 29.58 -9.24
CA ASP A 182 -2.81 29.96 -8.67
C ASP A 182 -2.75 29.80 -7.15
N ILE A 183 -1.53 29.56 -6.63
CA ILE A 183 -1.20 29.71 -5.20
C ILE A 183 -0.24 30.88 -5.05
N ILE A 184 -0.53 31.78 -4.11
CA ILE A 184 0.20 33.03 -3.91
C ILE A 184 0.77 33.05 -2.50
N GLY A 185 2.10 33.15 -2.38
CA GLY A 185 2.82 33.32 -1.12
C GLY A 185 3.09 34.79 -0.79
N GLU A 186 2.64 35.21 0.37
CA GLU A 186 2.82 36.57 0.88
C GLU A 186 3.49 36.56 2.26
N GLY A 187 4.12 37.63 2.66
CA GLY A 187 4.76 37.80 3.96
C GLY A 187 6.06 36.99 4.10
N THR A 188 6.22 36.27 5.20
CA THR A 188 7.34 35.35 5.41
C THR A 188 7.19 34.07 4.60
N TRP A 189 8.26 33.23 4.56
CA TRP A 189 8.23 31.97 3.82
C TRP A 189 7.09 31.05 4.30
N ASN A 190 6.45 30.41 3.33
CA ASN A 190 5.38 29.45 3.50
C ASN A 190 5.80 28.13 2.87
N GLU A 191 5.18 27.03 3.27
CA GLU A 191 5.57 25.70 2.83
C GLU A 191 4.40 24.91 2.26
N ILE A 192 4.66 24.17 1.17
CA ILE A 192 3.74 23.18 0.61
C ILE A 192 4.45 21.85 0.54
N LEU A 193 3.93 20.86 1.28
CA LEU A 193 4.43 19.50 1.29
C LEU A 193 3.48 18.59 0.53
N VAL A 194 3.97 17.92 -0.54
CA VAL A 194 3.20 17.01 -1.37
C VAL A 194 3.85 15.62 -1.35
N THR A 195 3.17 14.63 -0.75
CA THR A 195 3.77 13.30 -0.59
C THR A 195 3.69 12.41 -1.83
N HIS A 196 2.79 12.68 -2.79
CA HIS A 196 2.65 11.92 -4.04
C HIS A 196 2.72 12.83 -5.26
N ASP A 197 1.61 13.29 -5.83
CA ASP A 197 1.58 14.01 -7.10
C ASP A 197 1.36 15.51 -6.91
N LEU A 198 2.25 16.31 -7.49
CA LEU A 198 2.02 17.73 -7.75
C LEU A 198 1.69 17.92 -9.23
N ARG A 199 0.45 18.29 -9.53
CA ARG A 199 -0.10 18.33 -10.90
C ARG A 199 -0.56 19.74 -11.28
N PHE A 200 -0.12 20.22 -12.43
CA PHE A 200 -0.59 21.45 -13.05
C PHE A 200 -1.51 21.14 -14.24
N ASN A 201 -2.73 21.66 -14.21
CA ASN A 201 -3.71 21.53 -15.29
C ASN A 201 -3.95 22.86 -15.98
N GLY A 202 -2.93 23.37 -16.70
CA GLY A 202 -2.98 24.66 -17.40
C GLY A 202 -1.82 25.59 -17.03
N PRO A 203 -1.91 26.87 -17.36
CA PRO A 203 -0.82 27.84 -17.15
C PRO A 203 -0.75 28.39 -15.73
N ASN A 204 -1.26 27.67 -14.74
CA ASN A 204 -1.32 28.11 -13.35
C ASN A 204 0.08 28.10 -12.72
N VAL A 205 0.27 28.94 -11.71
CA VAL A 205 1.55 29.14 -11.05
C VAL A 205 1.45 29.04 -9.53
N ILE A 206 2.56 28.66 -8.92
CA ILE A 206 2.87 28.91 -7.51
C ILE A 206 3.81 30.11 -7.50
N THR A 207 3.47 31.17 -6.80
CA THR A 207 4.18 32.44 -6.90
C THR A 207 4.41 33.10 -5.54
N GLY A 208 5.52 33.83 -5.39
CA GLY A 208 5.87 34.53 -4.15
C GLY A 208 6.65 33.68 -3.15
N ASN A 209 6.60 34.01 -1.87
CA ASN A 209 7.41 33.41 -0.82
C ASN A 209 6.88 32.03 -0.42
N ILE A 210 7.08 31.03 -1.27
CA ILE A 210 6.68 29.63 -1.06
C ILE A 210 7.83 28.70 -1.45
N GLU A 211 8.21 27.79 -0.55
CA GLU A 211 8.94 26.59 -0.93
C GLU A 211 7.92 25.46 -1.09
N THR A 212 7.97 24.75 -2.19
CA THR A 212 7.12 23.59 -2.44
C THR A 212 8.00 22.36 -2.51
N ALA A 213 7.78 21.40 -1.62
CA ALA A 213 8.49 20.15 -1.60
C ALA A 213 7.59 18.99 -2.04
N GLN A 214 8.12 18.13 -2.89
CA GLN A 214 7.48 16.87 -3.29
C GLN A 214 8.45 15.73 -3.05
N THR A 215 7.96 14.58 -2.59
CA THR A 215 8.78 13.47 -2.08
C THR A 215 9.98 13.13 -2.98
N ASN A 216 9.76 13.02 -4.29
CA ASN A 216 10.80 12.64 -5.26
C ASN A 216 11.25 13.80 -6.17
N GLY A 217 10.78 15.03 -5.93
CA GLY A 217 11.07 16.17 -6.80
C GLY A 217 10.46 16.06 -8.21
N VAL A 218 9.31 15.40 -8.36
CA VAL A 218 8.66 15.14 -9.67
C VAL A 218 7.39 15.98 -9.84
N LEU A 219 7.27 16.62 -11.02
CA LEU A 219 6.09 17.39 -11.42
C LEU A 219 5.27 16.62 -12.48
N VAL A 220 3.95 16.62 -12.33
CA VAL A 220 3.03 16.06 -13.33
C VAL A 220 2.42 17.21 -14.16
N ASN A 221 2.62 17.18 -15.47
CA ASN A 221 2.17 18.23 -16.40
C ASN A 221 2.65 19.64 -16.06
N GLY A 222 3.75 19.75 -15.32
CA GLY A 222 4.35 21.03 -14.91
C GLY A 222 5.84 21.07 -15.17
N THR A 223 6.41 22.25 -15.05
CA THR A 223 7.85 22.51 -15.15
C THR A 223 8.27 23.53 -14.08
N LEU A 224 9.55 23.75 -13.90
CA LEU A 224 10.04 24.79 -12.99
C LEU A 224 9.54 26.20 -13.35
N ALA A 225 9.09 26.43 -14.60
CA ALA A 225 8.48 27.70 -15.01
C ALA A 225 7.12 27.99 -14.35
N ASN A 226 6.49 26.98 -13.74
CA ASN A 226 5.28 27.18 -12.94
C ASN A 226 5.55 27.78 -11.55
N PHE A 227 6.82 27.94 -11.17
CA PHE A 227 7.24 28.58 -9.92
C PHE A 227 7.84 29.95 -10.23
N THR A 228 7.21 31.02 -9.73
CA THR A 228 7.54 32.38 -10.13
C THR A 228 7.71 33.33 -8.93
N ASN A 229 8.34 34.48 -9.15
CA ASN A 229 8.48 35.55 -8.17
C ASN A 229 9.07 35.12 -6.81
N GLY A 230 10.04 34.20 -6.84
CA GLY A 230 10.72 33.70 -5.64
C GLY A 230 10.23 32.35 -5.15
N ALA A 231 9.11 31.82 -5.66
CA ALA A 231 8.67 30.47 -5.33
C ALA A 231 9.70 29.43 -5.79
N THR A 232 9.95 28.40 -4.95
CA THR A 232 10.92 27.35 -5.21
C THR A 232 10.24 25.98 -5.21
N PHE A 233 10.87 25.02 -5.92
CA PHE A 233 10.46 23.62 -5.94
C PHE A 233 11.66 22.73 -5.63
N VAL A 234 11.48 21.85 -4.66
CA VAL A 234 12.54 20.94 -4.16
C VAL A 234 12.00 19.54 -3.93
N SER A 235 12.88 18.56 -3.74
CA SER A 235 12.50 17.29 -3.11
C SER A 235 12.49 17.45 -1.59
N PHE A 236 11.84 16.53 -0.87
CA PHE A 236 11.83 16.55 0.62
C PHE A 236 13.23 16.56 1.22
N ALA A 237 14.18 15.87 0.58
CA ALA A 237 15.58 15.86 1.00
C ALA A 237 16.28 17.23 0.93
N ASN A 238 15.72 18.19 0.17
CA ASN A 238 16.31 19.48 -0.11
C ASN A 238 15.48 20.66 0.44
N ILE A 239 14.57 20.41 1.39
CA ILE A 239 13.83 21.47 2.09
C ILE A 239 14.83 22.39 2.80
N THR A 240 14.68 23.69 2.61
CA THR A 240 15.57 24.70 3.19
C THR A 240 14.91 25.54 4.27
N ASN A 241 13.59 25.66 4.25
CA ASN A 241 12.85 26.50 5.17
C ASN A 241 12.42 25.74 6.43
N THR A 242 12.22 26.48 7.49
CA THR A 242 11.72 25.96 8.77
C THR A 242 10.40 26.63 9.12
N ILE A 243 9.38 25.84 9.43
CA ILE A 243 8.16 26.28 10.09
C ILE A 243 8.14 25.66 11.48
N PRO A 244 8.17 26.43 12.56
CA PRO A 244 8.20 25.86 13.90
C PRO A 244 6.86 25.19 14.24
N THR A 245 6.92 24.13 15.03
CA THR A 245 5.70 23.53 15.59
C THR A 245 4.97 24.51 16.51
N SER A 246 3.65 24.44 16.50
CA SER A 246 2.76 25.24 17.34
C SER A 246 1.52 24.47 17.73
N ALA A 247 0.65 25.04 18.56
CA ALA A 247 -0.65 24.45 18.86
C ALA A 247 -1.53 24.35 17.60
N CYS A 248 -1.33 25.22 16.62
CA CYS A 248 -2.05 25.22 15.33
C CYS A 248 -1.37 24.41 14.25
N ASN A 249 -0.06 24.19 14.35
CA ASN A 249 0.72 23.37 13.44
C ASN A 249 1.58 22.38 14.26
N PRO A 250 1.09 21.20 14.56
CA PRO A 250 1.81 20.22 15.37
C PRO A 250 2.94 19.51 14.60
N GLU A 251 2.92 19.52 13.26
CA GLU A 251 3.95 18.88 12.43
C GLU A 251 5.14 19.83 12.23
N GLY A 252 4.91 21.06 11.85
CA GLY A 252 5.95 21.99 11.45
C GLY A 252 6.76 21.51 10.24
N VAL A 253 7.75 22.28 9.85
CA VAL A 253 8.70 21.89 8.80
C VAL A 253 10.12 22.13 9.31
N THR A 254 10.97 21.11 9.19
CA THR A 254 12.41 21.25 9.47
C THR A 254 13.19 20.72 8.27
N PRO A 255 14.24 21.44 7.82
CA PRO A 255 15.15 20.91 6.84
C PRO A 255 15.70 19.56 7.30
N PRO A 256 15.80 18.57 6.41
CA PRO A 256 16.41 17.30 6.76
C PRO A 256 17.85 17.54 7.22
N THR A 257 18.26 16.89 8.30
CA THR A 257 19.67 16.86 8.67
C THR A 257 20.43 16.17 7.53
N PRO A 258 21.55 16.74 7.04
CA PRO A 258 22.35 16.06 6.04
C PRO A 258 22.67 14.64 6.50
N CYS A 259 22.25 13.67 5.73
CA CYS A 259 22.50 12.27 6.04
C CYS A 259 23.92 11.92 5.62
N PRO A 260 24.80 11.42 6.52
CA PRO A 260 26.11 10.98 6.14
C PRO A 260 26.03 9.79 5.19
N ASP A 261 27.13 9.51 4.50
CA ASP A 261 27.41 8.29 3.78
C ASP A 261 28.53 7.61 4.58
N SER A 262 28.15 6.69 5.47
CA SER A 262 29.05 6.17 6.49
C SER A 262 30.03 5.13 5.95
N ASP A 263 29.72 4.43 4.88
CA ASP A 263 30.57 3.42 4.22
C ASP A 263 31.21 3.91 2.94
N GLY A 264 30.72 5.04 2.38
CA GLY A 264 31.33 5.72 1.24
C GLY A 264 31.00 5.09 -0.12
N ASP A 265 29.89 4.36 -0.23
CA ASP A 265 29.45 3.70 -1.47
C ASP A 265 28.73 4.63 -2.44
N GLY A 266 28.35 5.84 -1.97
CA GLY A 266 27.66 6.89 -2.71
C GLY A 266 26.16 6.94 -2.46
N VAL A 267 25.63 6.12 -1.56
CA VAL A 267 24.24 6.19 -1.04
C VAL A 267 24.30 6.72 0.39
N THR A 268 23.42 7.66 0.72
CA THR A 268 23.39 8.20 2.08
C THR A 268 22.77 7.22 3.06
N ASP A 269 23.19 7.20 4.33
CA ASP A 269 22.67 6.31 5.37
C ASP A 269 21.14 6.31 5.50
N CYS A 270 20.47 7.40 5.09
CA CYS A 270 19.00 7.50 5.12
C CYS A 270 18.31 6.77 3.98
N ASP A 271 18.99 6.59 2.87
CA ASP A 271 18.50 5.94 1.66
C ASP A 271 19.08 4.54 1.49
N ASP A 272 19.97 4.14 2.40
CA ASP A 272 20.72 2.90 2.39
C ASP A 272 20.16 1.92 3.44
N ASP A 273 19.75 0.73 2.99
CA ASP A 273 19.35 -0.36 3.89
C ASP A 273 20.55 -1.00 4.63
N TYR A 274 21.77 -0.66 4.20
CA TYR A 274 23.04 -1.22 4.70
C TYR A 274 24.10 -0.15 5.00
N PRO A 275 23.85 0.88 5.79
CA PRO A 275 24.64 2.13 5.88
C PRO A 275 26.08 1.99 6.39
N TYR A 276 26.54 0.76 6.63
CA TYR A 276 27.92 0.44 7.06
C TYR A 276 28.52 -0.69 6.23
N ASP A 277 27.95 -1.02 5.06
CA ASP A 277 28.41 -2.10 4.17
C ASP A 277 28.51 -1.60 2.72
N PRO A 278 29.70 -1.19 2.26
CA PRO A 278 29.90 -0.56 0.96
C PRO A 278 29.62 -1.48 -0.24
N ASP A 279 29.39 -2.76 0.00
CA ASP A 279 29.05 -3.73 -1.04
C ASP A 279 27.53 -3.92 -1.23
N ARG A 280 26.70 -3.37 -0.33
CA ARG A 280 25.24 -3.49 -0.30
C ARG A 280 24.59 -2.14 -0.07
N ALA A 281 23.44 -1.89 -0.71
CA ALA A 281 22.68 -0.67 -0.50
C ALA A 281 21.16 -0.92 -0.36
N TYR A 282 20.56 -1.81 -1.17
CA TYR A 282 19.10 -1.89 -1.25
C TYR A 282 18.57 -3.32 -1.11
N ASN A 283 17.44 -3.44 -0.41
CA ASN A 283 16.63 -4.65 -0.33
C ASN A 283 15.48 -4.59 -1.33
N ASN A 284 15.34 -5.63 -2.17
CA ASN A 284 14.26 -5.73 -3.14
C ASN A 284 13.44 -7.00 -2.87
N TYR A 285 12.27 -6.83 -2.26
CA TYR A 285 11.44 -7.95 -1.81
C TYR A 285 10.44 -8.39 -2.87
N THR A 286 10.27 -9.71 -2.99
CA THR A 286 9.23 -10.37 -3.78
C THR A 286 8.63 -11.50 -2.98
N THR A 287 7.31 -11.62 -2.96
CA THR A 287 6.59 -12.71 -2.28
C THR A 287 5.64 -13.40 -3.25
N GLY A 288 5.30 -14.65 -2.94
CA GLY A 288 4.32 -15.42 -3.70
C GLY A 288 4.15 -16.83 -3.15
N THR A 289 3.34 -17.62 -3.84
CA THR A 289 3.10 -19.01 -3.52
C THR A 289 3.38 -19.88 -4.74
N ALA A 290 4.29 -20.84 -4.60
CA ALA A 290 4.53 -21.90 -5.56
C ALA A 290 3.73 -23.15 -5.15
N VAL A 291 3.06 -23.75 -6.11
CA VAL A 291 2.11 -24.84 -5.88
C VAL A 291 2.38 -25.96 -6.88
N TYR A 292 2.38 -27.21 -6.43
CA TYR A 292 2.78 -28.36 -7.22
C TYR A 292 1.82 -29.53 -7.06
N GLU A 293 1.61 -30.25 -8.17
CA GLU A 293 1.07 -31.59 -8.27
C GLU A 293 2.21 -32.57 -8.54
N ASP A 294 2.44 -33.55 -7.68
CA ASP A 294 3.65 -34.39 -7.74
C ASP A 294 3.49 -35.69 -8.54
N LEU A 295 2.30 -36.00 -9.02
CA LEU A 295 2.09 -37.22 -9.80
C LEU A 295 2.57 -37.16 -11.25
N TRP A 296 3.09 -35.98 -11.70
CA TRP A 296 3.72 -35.86 -13.02
C TRP A 296 4.67 -37.06 -13.30
N PRO A 297 4.67 -37.66 -14.52
CA PRO A 297 4.00 -37.22 -15.76
C PRO A 297 2.53 -37.64 -15.87
N ALA A 298 1.95 -38.37 -14.92
CA ALA A 298 0.51 -38.60 -14.86
C ALA A 298 -0.22 -37.39 -14.27
N LYS A 299 -1.49 -37.23 -14.60
CA LYS A 299 -2.32 -36.12 -14.08
C LYS A 299 -2.58 -36.28 -12.57
N GLY A 300 -2.72 -37.49 -12.09
CA GLY A 300 -3.08 -37.75 -10.68
C GLY A 300 -4.50 -37.33 -10.34
N ASP A 301 -4.74 -37.00 -9.06
CA ASP A 301 -5.99 -36.42 -8.55
C ASP A 301 -6.09 -34.91 -8.83
N TYR A 302 -4.96 -34.30 -9.14
CA TYR A 302 -4.86 -32.93 -9.66
C TYR A 302 -5.42 -31.89 -8.69
N ASP A 303 -5.21 -32.10 -7.41
CA ASP A 303 -5.67 -31.17 -6.37
C ASP A 303 -4.70 -30.03 -6.08
N MET A 304 -3.47 -30.09 -6.66
CA MET A 304 -2.47 -29.02 -6.58
C MET A 304 -2.15 -28.63 -5.14
N ASN A 305 -2.08 -29.59 -4.24
CA ASN A 305 -1.78 -29.39 -2.83
C ASN A 305 -0.62 -30.26 -2.32
N ASP A 306 0.02 -31.05 -3.19
CA ASP A 306 1.13 -31.96 -2.86
C ASP A 306 2.37 -31.23 -2.31
N LEU A 307 2.62 -30.00 -2.77
CA LEU A 307 3.51 -29.05 -2.13
C LEU A 307 3.02 -27.63 -2.41
N VAL A 308 2.52 -26.97 -1.38
CA VAL A 308 2.15 -25.55 -1.41
C VAL A 308 3.14 -24.79 -0.56
N MET A 309 3.87 -23.89 -1.16
CA MET A 309 4.97 -23.20 -0.51
C MET A 309 4.90 -21.70 -0.69
N TYR A 310 4.77 -20.98 0.41
CA TYR A 310 4.96 -19.52 0.44
C TYR A 310 6.45 -19.20 0.40
N TYR A 311 6.81 -18.23 -0.42
CA TYR A 311 8.18 -17.74 -0.50
C TYR A 311 8.26 -16.23 -0.31
N LYS A 312 9.40 -15.79 0.24
CA LYS A 312 9.83 -14.40 0.25
C LYS A 312 11.28 -14.34 -0.20
N TYR A 313 11.52 -13.69 -1.32
CA TYR A 313 12.87 -13.35 -1.78
C TYR A 313 13.22 -11.92 -1.38
N ASN A 314 14.49 -11.72 -1.07
CA ASN A 314 15.13 -10.42 -1.02
C ASN A 314 16.31 -10.46 -2.00
N VAL A 315 16.23 -9.69 -3.07
CA VAL A 315 17.34 -9.48 -4.01
C VAL A 315 18.09 -8.25 -3.53
N VAL A 316 19.23 -8.46 -2.86
CA VAL A 316 20.08 -7.38 -2.33
C VAL A 316 20.94 -6.82 -3.45
N THR A 317 20.89 -5.51 -3.62
CA THR A 317 21.69 -4.82 -4.63
C THR A 317 22.64 -3.80 -3.99
N ASN A 318 23.74 -3.52 -4.67
CA ASN A 318 24.66 -2.45 -4.29
C ASN A 318 24.19 -1.08 -4.81
N ALA A 319 24.94 -0.03 -4.52
CA ALA A 319 24.70 1.35 -4.94
C ALA A 319 24.52 1.53 -6.47
N GLN A 320 25.06 0.64 -7.28
CA GLN A 320 24.90 0.64 -8.74
C GLN A 320 23.74 -0.25 -9.22
N ASN A 321 22.82 -0.64 -8.31
CA ASN A 321 21.68 -1.53 -8.56
C ASN A 321 22.08 -2.89 -9.18
N LYS A 322 23.25 -3.40 -8.85
CA LYS A 322 23.70 -4.74 -9.23
C LYS A 322 23.46 -5.70 -8.05
N VAL A 323 22.98 -6.88 -8.36
CA VAL A 323 22.71 -7.93 -7.37
C VAL A 323 24.00 -8.43 -6.76
N VAL A 324 24.05 -8.47 -5.45
CA VAL A 324 25.14 -9.01 -4.62
C VAL A 324 24.70 -10.32 -3.96
N ASP A 325 23.50 -10.33 -3.37
CA ASP A 325 22.93 -11.51 -2.72
C ASP A 325 21.50 -11.78 -3.18
N VAL A 326 21.10 -13.04 -3.08
CA VAL A 326 19.70 -13.47 -3.12
C VAL A 326 19.40 -14.22 -1.83
N ILE A 327 18.54 -13.65 -0.98
CA ILE A 327 18.10 -14.24 0.28
C ILE A 327 16.68 -14.74 0.10
N SER A 328 16.49 -16.05 0.20
CA SER A 328 15.21 -16.70 -0.06
C SER A 328 14.69 -17.32 1.23
N LYS A 329 13.44 -17.07 1.57
CA LYS A 329 12.75 -17.72 2.69
C LYS A 329 11.61 -18.53 2.13
N PHE A 330 11.56 -19.81 2.52
CA PHE A 330 10.56 -20.79 2.09
C PHE A 330 9.82 -21.34 3.31
N TYR A 331 8.50 -21.36 3.22
CA TYR A 331 7.61 -21.87 4.25
C TYR A 331 6.57 -22.79 3.61
N VAL A 332 6.56 -24.07 4.00
CA VAL A 332 5.61 -25.07 3.49
C VAL A 332 4.26 -24.84 4.15
N LEU A 333 3.25 -24.49 3.35
CA LEU A 333 1.87 -24.31 3.81
C LEU A 333 1.13 -25.64 3.87
N ALA A 334 1.32 -26.49 2.83
CA ALA A 334 0.72 -27.80 2.71
C ALA A 334 1.65 -28.80 2.02
N ALA A 335 1.48 -30.08 2.35
CA ALA A 335 2.09 -31.20 1.65
C ALA A 335 1.10 -32.38 1.68
N GLY A 336 0.23 -32.44 0.65
CA GLY A 336 -0.80 -33.44 0.46
C GLY A 336 -0.28 -34.79 -0.04
N ALA A 337 1.00 -34.86 -0.41
CA ALA A 337 1.60 -36.04 -1.00
C ALA A 337 1.90 -37.16 -0.01
N GLY A 338 1.74 -38.39 -0.46
CA GLY A 338 2.39 -39.54 0.14
C GLY A 338 3.88 -39.65 -0.22
N GLN A 339 4.37 -38.84 -1.11
CA GLN A 339 5.75 -38.75 -1.62
C GLN A 339 6.59 -37.81 -0.72
N ARG A 340 7.90 -37.95 -0.77
CA ARG A 340 8.84 -37.10 -0.02
C ARG A 340 9.55 -36.16 -0.97
N ASN A 341 8.95 -35.00 -1.17
CA ASN A 341 9.39 -34.06 -2.19
C ASN A 341 10.49 -33.13 -1.69
N GLY A 342 11.49 -32.91 -2.54
CA GLY A 342 12.48 -31.86 -2.38
C GLY A 342 12.08 -30.59 -3.16
N PHE A 343 12.79 -29.49 -2.92
CA PHE A 343 12.56 -28.22 -3.61
C PHE A 343 13.86 -27.49 -3.88
N GLY A 344 13.94 -26.87 -5.06
CA GLY A 344 15.03 -26.03 -5.47
C GLY A 344 14.64 -24.99 -6.52
N PHE A 345 15.60 -24.19 -6.94
CA PHE A 345 15.41 -23.23 -8.03
C PHE A 345 16.70 -23.07 -8.86
N GLN A 346 16.55 -22.74 -10.13
CA GLN A 346 17.63 -22.50 -11.06
C GLN A 346 17.67 -21.02 -11.47
N PHE A 347 18.86 -20.44 -11.54
CA PHE A 347 19.09 -19.16 -12.22
C PHE A 347 19.32 -19.41 -13.71
N ASP A 348 18.46 -18.88 -14.57
CA ASP A 348 18.52 -19.23 -16.00
C ASP A 348 19.73 -18.67 -16.75
N ASN A 349 20.36 -17.61 -16.25
CA ASN A 349 21.50 -16.97 -16.91
C ASN A 349 22.74 -16.82 -16.00
N VAL A 350 22.76 -17.47 -14.82
CA VAL A 350 23.90 -17.49 -13.92
C VAL A 350 24.55 -18.87 -13.96
N THR A 351 25.85 -18.93 -14.09
CA THR A 351 26.62 -20.18 -14.02
C THR A 351 27.04 -20.51 -12.57
N PRO A 352 27.30 -21.79 -12.23
CA PRO A 352 27.78 -22.14 -10.89
C PRO A 352 29.03 -21.38 -10.44
N GLY A 353 29.96 -21.05 -11.38
CA GLY A 353 31.16 -20.29 -11.07
C GLY A 353 30.96 -18.81 -10.73
N GLN A 354 29.76 -18.26 -10.96
CA GLN A 354 29.39 -16.91 -10.57
C GLN A 354 28.79 -16.85 -9.17
N ILE A 355 28.58 -18.00 -8.52
CA ILE A 355 28.15 -18.11 -7.14
C ILE A 355 29.37 -18.31 -6.24
N ALA A 356 29.55 -17.44 -5.26
CA ALA A 356 30.60 -17.57 -4.24
C ALA A 356 30.20 -18.58 -3.16
N SER A 357 28.96 -18.51 -2.68
CA SER A 357 28.45 -19.44 -1.69
C SER A 357 26.93 -19.55 -1.70
N VAL A 358 26.43 -20.73 -1.33
CA VAL A 358 25.04 -20.98 -0.96
C VAL A 358 25.03 -21.56 0.45
N THR A 359 24.23 -20.98 1.34
CA THR A 359 24.11 -21.41 2.75
C THR A 359 22.66 -21.47 3.18
N GLY A 360 22.37 -22.19 4.27
CA GLY A 360 21.06 -22.22 4.92
C GLY A 360 20.05 -23.21 4.34
N TYR A 361 20.44 -24.04 3.39
CA TYR A 361 19.63 -25.14 2.89
C TYR A 361 19.49 -26.27 3.93
N ASN A 362 18.43 -27.07 3.82
CA ASN A 362 18.15 -28.21 4.69
C ASN A 362 18.25 -29.52 3.88
N LEU A 363 19.44 -30.16 3.86
CA LEU A 363 19.70 -31.42 3.18
C LEU A 363 20.05 -32.48 4.20
N THR A 364 19.29 -33.57 4.20
CA THR A 364 19.47 -34.71 5.14
C THR A 364 19.75 -36.02 4.43
N GLY A 365 19.39 -36.13 3.16
CA GLY A 365 19.66 -37.28 2.30
C GLY A 365 21.00 -37.16 1.58
N SER A 366 21.31 -38.19 0.76
CA SER A 366 22.56 -38.26 -0.02
C SER A 366 22.33 -38.26 -1.53
N TYR A 367 21.13 -37.93 -1.99
CA TYR A 367 20.80 -37.94 -3.43
C TYR A 367 21.08 -36.61 -4.12
N ILE A 368 21.35 -35.55 -3.35
CA ILE A 368 21.81 -34.25 -3.82
C ILE A 368 23.32 -34.16 -3.67
N ASP A 369 24.02 -33.88 -4.75
CA ASP A 369 25.47 -33.71 -4.78
C ASP A 369 25.80 -32.20 -4.96
N LEU A 370 26.47 -31.61 -3.95
CA LEU A 370 26.81 -30.18 -3.95
C LEU A 370 28.29 -29.96 -4.26
N SER A 371 28.56 -28.90 -5.02
CA SER A 371 29.90 -28.35 -5.20
C SER A 371 30.35 -27.59 -3.93
N ALA A 372 31.61 -27.23 -3.88
CA ALA A 372 32.24 -26.57 -2.73
C ALA A 372 31.58 -25.21 -2.39
N ASN A 373 30.95 -24.54 -3.35
CA ASN A 373 30.23 -23.28 -3.13
C ASN A 373 28.73 -23.50 -2.76
N GLY A 374 28.28 -24.73 -2.64
CA GLY A 374 26.91 -25.06 -2.26
C GLY A 374 25.89 -25.10 -3.40
N THR A 375 26.29 -24.80 -4.66
CA THR A 375 25.45 -25.07 -5.82
C THR A 375 25.45 -26.58 -6.13
N GLU A 376 24.40 -27.07 -6.78
CA GLU A 376 24.34 -28.46 -7.19
C GLU A 376 25.37 -28.77 -8.29
N ASN A 377 26.05 -29.92 -8.16
CA ASN A 377 27.03 -30.39 -9.13
C ASN A 377 26.36 -30.84 -10.46
N ASN A 378 27.16 -30.89 -11.50
CA ASN A 378 26.78 -31.34 -12.85
C ASN A 378 25.66 -30.49 -13.51
N GLN A 379 25.55 -29.24 -13.11
CA GLN A 379 24.59 -28.26 -13.65
C GLN A 379 25.31 -27.29 -14.59
N ALA A 380 24.69 -27.01 -15.76
CA ALA A 380 25.18 -25.99 -16.68
C ALA A 380 24.89 -24.56 -16.17
N LYS A 381 23.79 -24.41 -15.43
CA LYS A 381 23.34 -23.18 -14.79
C LYS A 381 23.40 -23.32 -13.27
N ALA A 382 23.44 -22.24 -12.53
CA ALA A 382 23.44 -22.29 -11.08
C ALA A 382 22.11 -22.81 -10.54
N VAL A 383 22.15 -23.98 -9.90
CA VAL A 383 21.01 -24.62 -9.24
C VAL A 383 21.24 -24.62 -7.74
N VAL A 384 20.22 -24.23 -7.01
CA VAL A 384 20.18 -24.13 -5.56
C VAL A 384 19.08 -25.04 -5.04
N ILE A 385 19.42 -25.98 -4.15
CA ILE A 385 18.45 -26.84 -3.49
C ILE A 385 18.16 -26.26 -2.10
N ALA A 386 16.90 -25.97 -1.81
CA ALA A 386 16.48 -25.41 -0.52
C ALA A 386 16.32 -26.50 0.54
N PHE A 387 15.66 -27.60 0.19
CA PHE A 387 15.55 -28.79 1.02
C PHE A 387 15.38 -30.03 0.13
N ASP A 388 15.85 -31.17 0.62
CA ASP A 388 15.79 -32.46 -0.08
C ASP A 388 14.57 -33.31 0.32
N ASN A 389 13.86 -32.94 1.35
CA ASN A 389 12.68 -33.65 1.84
C ASN A 389 11.81 -32.67 2.66
N HIS A 390 10.58 -32.43 2.25
CA HIS A 390 9.66 -31.53 2.96
C HIS A 390 9.34 -32.03 4.40
N ASP A 391 9.40 -33.34 4.68
CA ASP A 391 9.20 -33.88 6.03
C ASP A 391 10.21 -33.32 7.07
N ASN A 392 11.36 -32.84 6.63
CA ASN A 392 12.39 -32.28 7.53
C ASN A 392 12.15 -30.81 7.89
N VAL A 393 11.16 -30.20 7.27
CA VAL A 393 10.84 -28.76 7.46
C VAL A 393 9.38 -28.53 7.87
N ILE A 394 8.63 -29.61 8.11
CA ILE A 394 7.25 -29.55 8.62
C ILE A 394 7.13 -30.25 9.98
N ASN A 395 6.22 -29.76 10.82
CA ASN A 395 5.94 -30.29 12.15
C ASN A 395 4.49 -30.76 12.19
N ARG A 396 4.29 -32.07 11.96
CA ARG A 396 2.97 -32.72 11.99
C ARG A 396 2.46 -32.82 13.42
N VAL A 397 1.17 -32.62 13.64
CA VAL A 397 0.52 -32.74 14.95
C VAL A 397 -0.15 -34.08 15.13
N ASP A 398 -0.34 -34.86 14.05
CA ASP A 398 -0.88 -36.20 14.05
C ASP A 398 -0.04 -37.16 13.17
N ALA A 399 -0.46 -38.41 13.06
CA ALA A 399 0.21 -39.43 12.26
C ALA A 399 -0.19 -39.41 10.78
N SER A 400 -0.94 -38.43 10.32
CA SER A 400 -1.31 -38.31 8.91
C SER A 400 -0.08 -38.09 8.04
N THR A 401 -0.04 -38.72 6.88
CA THR A 401 0.95 -38.39 5.83
C THR A 401 0.64 -37.09 5.12
N PHE A 402 -0.60 -36.67 5.16
CA PHE A 402 -1.08 -35.44 4.53
C PHE A 402 -0.94 -34.27 5.52
N PHE A 403 -0.18 -33.28 5.15
CA PHE A 403 0.09 -32.11 5.99
C PHE A 403 -0.77 -30.94 5.52
N ASN A 404 -1.71 -30.50 6.37
CA ASN A 404 -2.59 -29.35 6.15
C ASN A 404 -3.43 -29.45 4.85
N THR A 405 -3.91 -30.64 4.46
CA THR A 405 -4.78 -30.80 3.27
C THR A 405 -6.08 -31.54 3.58
N LEU A 406 -6.13 -32.28 4.69
CA LEU A 406 -7.33 -33.00 5.11
C LEU A 406 -8.25 -32.15 5.97
N ALA A 407 -9.48 -31.91 5.51
CA ALA A 407 -10.48 -31.17 6.27
C ALA A 407 -10.77 -31.80 7.63
N GLY A 408 -10.76 -31.00 8.68
CA GLY A 408 -11.05 -31.44 10.05
C GLY A 408 -9.89 -32.08 10.79
N HIS A 409 -8.71 -32.23 10.19
CA HIS A 409 -7.47 -32.58 10.88
C HIS A 409 -6.84 -31.34 11.52
N PRO A 410 -6.07 -31.53 12.63
CA PRO A 410 -5.39 -30.38 13.24
C PRO A 410 -4.25 -29.88 12.35
N GLU A 411 -4.13 -28.57 12.24
CA GLU A 411 -3.06 -27.93 11.46
C GLU A 411 -1.70 -28.09 12.13
N GLY A 412 -0.71 -28.49 11.34
CA GLY A 412 0.70 -28.49 11.71
C GLY A 412 1.38 -27.16 11.38
N THR A 413 2.63 -27.06 11.79
CA THR A 413 3.49 -25.88 11.49
C THR A 413 4.68 -26.30 10.65
N ALA A 414 5.31 -25.34 9.99
CA ALA A 414 6.56 -25.59 9.26
C ALA A 414 7.67 -24.66 9.73
N ASP A 415 8.90 -25.11 9.59
CA ASP A 415 10.07 -24.27 9.80
C ASP A 415 10.36 -23.43 8.55
N THR A 416 10.85 -22.24 8.75
CA THR A 416 11.27 -21.39 7.62
C THR A 416 12.69 -21.78 7.20
N VAL A 417 12.83 -22.28 5.98
CA VAL A 417 14.15 -22.50 5.35
C VAL A 417 14.63 -21.18 4.76
N THR A 418 15.76 -20.67 5.26
CA THR A 418 16.36 -19.41 4.76
C THR A 418 17.63 -19.73 3.99
N VAL A 419 17.60 -19.63 2.67
CA VAL A 419 18.75 -19.86 1.80
C VAL A 419 19.33 -18.52 1.37
N THR A 420 20.64 -18.35 1.56
CA THR A 420 21.40 -17.20 1.10
C THR A 420 22.37 -17.59 -0.01
N VAL A 421 22.26 -16.94 -1.14
CA VAL A 421 23.15 -17.07 -2.29
C VAL A 421 23.96 -15.78 -2.39
N HIS A 422 25.30 -15.90 -2.28
CA HIS A 422 26.22 -14.80 -2.48
C HIS A 422 26.91 -14.92 -3.82
N LEU A 423 26.96 -13.84 -4.61
CA LEU A 423 27.60 -13.81 -5.92
C LEU A 423 29.10 -13.54 -5.81
N THR A 424 29.92 -14.09 -6.74
CA THR A 424 31.37 -13.83 -6.79
C THR A 424 31.72 -12.38 -7.14
N SER A 425 30.79 -11.71 -7.82
CA SER A 425 30.83 -10.27 -8.16
C SER A 425 29.42 -9.81 -8.48
N PRO A 426 29.11 -8.51 -8.27
CA PRO A 426 27.78 -7.98 -8.53
C PRO A 426 27.34 -8.15 -9.99
N LEU A 427 26.16 -8.75 -10.22
CA LEU A 427 25.55 -8.97 -11.52
C LEU A 427 24.35 -8.06 -11.74
N THR A 428 24.02 -7.75 -12.99
CA THR A 428 22.80 -7.00 -13.30
C THR A 428 21.56 -7.85 -13.02
N THR A 429 20.47 -7.20 -12.66
CA THR A 429 19.16 -7.86 -12.46
C THR A 429 18.69 -8.63 -13.69
N THR A 430 19.04 -8.16 -14.90
CA THR A 430 18.75 -8.88 -16.16
C THR A 430 19.46 -10.23 -16.25
N VAL A 431 20.67 -10.36 -15.72
CA VAL A 431 21.43 -11.62 -15.71
C VAL A 431 20.90 -12.55 -14.62
N VAL A 432 20.71 -12.03 -13.41
CA VAL A 432 20.20 -12.84 -12.29
C VAL A 432 18.76 -13.29 -12.53
N GLY A 433 17.94 -12.46 -13.18
CA GLY A 433 16.51 -12.69 -13.39
C GLY A 433 15.66 -12.16 -12.22
N THR A 434 14.38 -12.49 -12.26
CA THR A 434 13.40 -12.09 -11.23
C THR A 434 12.86 -13.28 -10.47
N PRO A 435 12.67 -13.18 -9.14
CA PRO A 435 12.02 -14.23 -8.36
C PRO A 435 10.61 -14.59 -8.90
N PRO A 436 10.20 -15.84 -8.79
CA PRO A 436 10.87 -16.95 -8.10
C PRO A 436 11.98 -17.65 -8.90
N PHE A 437 12.51 -17.03 -9.95
CA PHE A 437 13.48 -17.63 -10.88
C PHE A 437 12.85 -18.82 -11.63
N ASN A 438 13.51 -19.97 -11.64
CA ASN A 438 12.98 -21.20 -12.20
C ASN A 438 12.85 -22.22 -11.04
N PRO A 439 11.74 -22.18 -10.24
CA PRO A 439 11.55 -23.04 -9.10
C PRO A 439 11.09 -24.41 -9.56
N PHE A 440 11.48 -25.46 -8.82
CA PHE A 440 11.06 -26.81 -9.12
C PHE A 440 10.94 -27.71 -7.89
N LEU A 441 10.02 -28.66 -7.99
CA LEU A 441 9.88 -29.76 -7.06
C LEU A 441 10.72 -30.95 -7.56
N ILE A 442 11.37 -31.65 -6.64
CA ILE A 442 12.02 -32.93 -6.88
C ILE A 442 11.09 -34.04 -6.31
N LYS A 443 10.50 -34.83 -7.19
CA LYS A 443 9.54 -35.85 -6.83
C LYS A 443 10.19 -37.00 -6.07
N ASP A 444 9.67 -37.34 -4.91
CA ASP A 444 10.02 -38.53 -4.07
C ASP A 444 11.53 -38.77 -3.94
N ARG A 445 12.32 -37.69 -3.86
CA ARG A 445 13.80 -37.78 -3.77
C ARG A 445 14.45 -38.46 -4.97
N ILE A 446 13.75 -38.53 -6.10
CA ILE A 446 14.30 -39.01 -7.37
C ILE A 446 14.84 -37.79 -8.12
N ARG A 447 16.15 -37.55 -8.01
CA ARG A 447 16.75 -36.29 -8.47
C ARG A 447 16.42 -35.92 -9.91
N GLU A 448 16.29 -36.90 -10.77
CA GLU A 448 16.03 -36.71 -12.20
C GLU A 448 14.53 -36.48 -12.52
N MET A 449 13.62 -36.58 -11.53
CA MET A 449 12.20 -36.29 -11.67
C MET A 449 11.91 -34.88 -11.13
N GLU A 450 11.93 -33.89 -12.01
CA GLU A 450 11.69 -32.49 -11.69
C GLU A 450 10.33 -32.05 -12.24
N ILE A 451 9.66 -31.18 -11.49
CA ILE A 451 8.42 -30.52 -11.93
C ILE A 451 8.64 -29.01 -11.83
N HIS A 452 8.65 -28.34 -12.96
CA HIS A 452 8.82 -26.90 -13.06
C HIS A 452 7.52 -26.20 -13.44
N LEU A 453 7.52 -24.88 -13.43
CA LEU A 453 6.43 -24.09 -13.99
C LEU A 453 6.28 -24.37 -15.51
N PRO A 454 5.08 -24.17 -16.09
CA PRO A 454 4.85 -24.40 -17.51
C PRO A 454 5.87 -23.69 -18.40
N ASP A 455 6.42 -24.42 -19.38
CA ASP A 455 7.39 -23.93 -20.36
C ASP A 455 8.75 -23.48 -19.78
N TYR A 456 9.00 -23.69 -18.49
CA TYR A 456 10.34 -23.51 -17.92
C TYR A 456 11.24 -24.68 -18.27
N ILE A 457 12.48 -24.36 -18.65
CA ILE A 457 13.47 -25.37 -19.05
C ILE A 457 13.98 -26.09 -17.81
N PRO A 458 13.88 -27.43 -17.75
CA PRO A 458 14.38 -28.20 -16.62
C PRO A 458 15.90 -28.09 -16.44
N THR A 459 16.40 -28.54 -15.29
CA THR A 459 17.84 -28.53 -15.01
C THR A 459 18.59 -29.56 -15.86
N SER A 460 19.94 -29.52 -15.83
CA SER A 460 20.78 -30.49 -16.58
C SER A 460 20.63 -31.94 -16.09
N LEU A 461 20.08 -32.14 -14.87
CA LEU A 461 19.90 -33.47 -14.28
C LEU A 461 18.50 -34.07 -14.52
N ALA A 462 17.57 -33.30 -15.06
CA ALA A 462 16.24 -33.82 -15.40
C ALA A 462 16.33 -34.91 -16.46
N SER A 463 15.62 -36.02 -16.23
CA SER A 463 15.60 -37.13 -17.20
C SER A 463 14.65 -36.84 -18.36
N PRO A 464 15.14 -36.81 -19.61
CA PRO A 464 14.28 -36.61 -20.77
C PRO A 464 13.30 -37.78 -21.01
N ALA A 465 13.45 -38.90 -20.32
CA ALA A 465 12.62 -40.08 -20.51
C ALA A 465 11.16 -39.89 -20.04
N TYR A 466 10.89 -38.91 -19.21
CA TYR A 466 9.56 -38.63 -18.67
C TYR A 466 8.74 -37.69 -19.52
N PHE A 467 9.38 -36.85 -20.35
CA PHE A 467 8.68 -35.84 -21.16
C PHE A 467 7.86 -36.51 -22.29
N GLY A 468 6.62 -36.06 -22.46
CA GLY A 468 5.69 -36.54 -23.46
C GLY A 468 5.18 -37.96 -23.15
N THR A 469 5.22 -38.40 -21.88
CA THR A 469 4.67 -39.69 -21.43
C THR A 469 3.42 -39.49 -20.56
N ASN A 470 2.57 -40.53 -20.46
CA ASN A 470 1.30 -40.49 -19.73
C ASN A 470 0.44 -39.28 -20.16
N ASP A 471 0.13 -38.40 -19.25
CA ASP A 471 -0.69 -37.18 -19.51
C ASP A 471 0.15 -35.97 -19.88
N ASP A 472 1.48 -36.04 -19.73
CA ASP A 472 2.38 -34.96 -20.08
C ASP A 472 2.52 -34.83 -21.61
N ASN A 473 2.33 -33.62 -22.10
CA ASN A 473 2.46 -33.30 -23.53
C ASN A 473 3.67 -32.38 -23.79
N SER A 474 4.72 -32.56 -23.03
CA SER A 474 5.99 -31.84 -23.22
C SER A 474 6.63 -32.19 -24.58
N ILE A 475 7.11 -31.17 -25.27
CA ILE A 475 7.84 -31.27 -26.53
C ILE A 475 9.13 -30.44 -26.40
N PRO A 476 10.20 -30.98 -25.79
CA PRO A 476 11.42 -30.23 -25.52
C PRO A 476 12.00 -29.46 -26.71
N ALA A 477 11.89 -30.04 -27.90
CA ALA A 477 12.38 -29.41 -29.14
C ALA A 477 11.66 -28.08 -29.50
N SER A 478 10.44 -27.86 -28.98
CA SER A 478 9.67 -26.63 -29.16
C SER A 478 9.65 -25.73 -27.93
N GLY A 479 10.36 -26.10 -26.85
CA GLY A 479 10.35 -25.38 -25.58
C GLY A 479 9.06 -25.56 -24.79
N ARG A 480 8.27 -26.59 -25.10
CA ARG A 480 7.04 -26.93 -24.37
C ARG A 480 7.34 -27.92 -23.26
N TYR A 481 7.04 -27.54 -22.02
CA TYR A 481 7.29 -28.38 -20.86
C TYR A 481 6.13 -28.32 -19.85
N TYR A 482 5.93 -29.42 -19.11
CA TYR A 482 5.08 -29.54 -17.92
C TYR A 482 3.63 -29.09 -18.13
N LYS A 483 3.05 -29.45 -19.26
CA LYS A 483 1.64 -29.20 -19.60
C LYS A 483 1.01 -30.43 -20.23
N THR A 484 -0.27 -30.67 -19.89
CA THR A 484 -1.08 -31.65 -20.59
C THR A 484 -1.38 -31.23 -22.04
N SER A 485 -2.01 -32.09 -22.82
CA SER A 485 -2.51 -31.76 -24.17
C SER A 485 -3.59 -30.66 -24.18
N THR A 486 -4.19 -30.40 -23.02
CA THR A 486 -5.19 -29.36 -22.79
C THR A 486 -4.64 -28.16 -22.01
N GLU A 487 -3.33 -27.96 -22.03
CA GLU A 487 -2.58 -26.85 -21.40
C GLU A 487 -2.62 -26.81 -19.85
N LEU A 488 -3.13 -27.81 -19.18
CA LEU A 488 -3.17 -27.86 -17.73
C LEU A 488 -1.76 -28.13 -17.17
N PRO A 489 -1.25 -27.28 -16.22
CA PRO A 489 0.11 -27.38 -15.69
C PRO A 489 0.20 -28.31 -14.47
N TRP A 490 1.40 -28.81 -14.11
CA TRP A 490 1.68 -29.48 -12.84
C TRP A 490 2.29 -28.55 -11.77
N ALA A 491 2.55 -27.30 -12.11
CA ALA A 491 3.00 -26.30 -11.17
C ALA A 491 2.44 -24.91 -11.54
N ILE A 492 2.12 -24.13 -10.53
CA ILE A 492 1.66 -22.75 -10.69
C ILE A 492 2.40 -21.83 -9.73
N ASN A 493 2.50 -20.56 -10.10
CA ASN A 493 3.06 -19.51 -9.25
C ASN A 493 2.09 -18.35 -9.16
N LEU A 494 1.76 -17.95 -7.94
CA LEU A 494 0.81 -16.89 -7.64
C LEU A 494 1.48 -15.77 -6.85
N PRO A 495 1.12 -14.49 -7.09
CA PRO A 495 1.74 -13.35 -6.39
C PRO A 495 1.20 -13.12 -4.98
N VAL A 496 0.29 -13.96 -4.52
CA VAL A 496 -0.41 -13.89 -3.23
C VAL A 496 -0.33 -15.22 -2.50
N THR A 497 -0.76 -15.27 -1.24
CA THR A 497 -1.08 -16.53 -0.55
C THR A 497 -2.23 -17.24 -1.26
N PHE A 498 -2.17 -18.56 -1.36
CA PHE A 498 -3.13 -19.35 -2.09
C PHE A 498 -3.96 -20.23 -1.14
N ASP A 499 -5.28 -20.14 -1.26
CA ASP A 499 -6.22 -21.04 -0.59
C ASP A 499 -6.34 -22.30 -1.47
N TYR A 500 -5.56 -23.32 -1.17
CA TYR A 500 -5.44 -24.52 -2.01
C TYR A 500 -6.64 -25.47 -1.82
N PRO A 501 -6.90 -26.36 -2.80
CA PRO A 501 -7.96 -27.36 -2.67
C PRO A 501 -7.70 -28.34 -1.51
N VAL A 502 -8.78 -28.87 -0.94
CA VAL A 502 -8.69 -30.00 0.01
C VAL A 502 -8.20 -31.23 -0.73
N GLU A 503 -7.62 -32.17 0.01
CA GLU A 503 -7.14 -33.45 -0.49
C GLU A 503 -8.16 -34.16 -1.38
N TYR A 504 -7.73 -34.68 -2.54
CA TYR A 504 -8.53 -35.32 -3.58
C TYR A 504 -9.55 -34.45 -4.31
N ALA A 505 -9.55 -33.14 -4.11
CA ALA A 505 -10.44 -32.24 -4.85
C ALA A 505 -9.71 -31.64 -6.06
N ASP A 506 -9.93 -32.18 -7.27
CA ASP A 506 -9.37 -31.64 -8.51
C ASP A 506 -9.55 -30.11 -8.56
N ILE A 507 -8.44 -29.38 -8.77
CA ILE A 507 -8.42 -27.90 -8.75
C ILE A 507 -9.44 -27.28 -9.72
N THR A 508 -9.77 -27.96 -10.82
CA THR A 508 -10.79 -27.48 -11.77
C THR A 508 -12.20 -27.53 -11.20
N THR A 509 -12.41 -28.28 -10.09
CA THR A 509 -13.68 -28.31 -9.35
C THR A 509 -13.68 -27.37 -8.15
N ALA A 510 -12.51 -26.97 -7.69
CA ALA A 510 -12.32 -25.98 -6.63
C ALA A 510 -12.34 -24.54 -7.19
N TYR A 511 -11.72 -24.33 -8.34
CA TYR A 511 -11.62 -23.05 -9.04
C TYR A 511 -12.22 -23.13 -10.45
N ASN A 512 -13.38 -22.55 -10.63
CA ASN A 512 -14.21 -22.69 -11.84
C ASN A 512 -13.54 -22.17 -13.11
N HIS A 513 -12.60 -21.22 -13.02
CA HIS A 513 -11.91 -20.61 -14.16
C HIS A 513 -10.45 -21.04 -14.33
N PHE A 514 -9.97 -21.98 -13.51
CA PHE A 514 -8.59 -22.46 -13.61
C PHE A 514 -8.27 -23.04 -14.99
N ALA A 515 -9.14 -23.91 -15.52
CA ALA A 515 -8.92 -24.53 -16.82
C ALA A 515 -8.94 -23.51 -17.97
N GLU A 516 -9.84 -22.53 -17.91
CA GLU A 516 -9.93 -21.44 -18.92
C GLU A 516 -8.67 -20.56 -18.88
N TRP A 517 -8.19 -20.24 -17.67
CA TRP A 517 -6.93 -19.52 -17.48
C TRP A 517 -5.76 -20.30 -18.09
N ALA A 518 -5.58 -21.56 -17.74
CA ALA A 518 -4.49 -22.40 -18.23
C ALA A 518 -4.52 -22.54 -19.75
N GLN A 519 -5.69 -22.86 -20.34
CA GLN A 519 -5.90 -23.04 -21.78
C GLN A 519 -5.66 -21.77 -22.61
N SER A 520 -5.86 -20.61 -22.02
CA SER A 520 -5.60 -19.32 -22.66
C SER A 520 -4.14 -18.85 -22.52
N GLY A 521 -3.27 -19.63 -21.87
CA GLY A 521 -1.90 -19.21 -21.54
C GLY A 521 -1.87 -18.06 -20.55
N GLY A 522 -2.85 -17.99 -19.63
CA GLY A 522 -2.92 -16.99 -18.57
C GLY A 522 -3.65 -15.70 -18.95
N SER A 523 -4.18 -15.58 -20.18
CA SER A 523 -4.82 -14.35 -20.66
C SER A 523 -6.29 -14.20 -20.26
N SER A 524 -7.01 -15.31 -20.10
CA SER A 524 -8.39 -15.32 -19.59
C SER A 524 -8.36 -15.54 -18.08
N TYR A 525 -9.21 -14.84 -17.35
CA TYR A 525 -9.33 -14.95 -15.90
C TYR A 525 -7.97 -14.93 -15.17
N PRO A 526 -7.13 -13.90 -15.35
CA PRO A 526 -5.81 -13.83 -14.71
C PRO A 526 -5.90 -13.75 -13.17
N ASP A 527 -7.09 -13.52 -12.65
CA ASP A 527 -7.49 -13.43 -11.25
C ASP A 527 -8.28 -14.66 -10.76
N TRP A 528 -8.26 -15.77 -11.50
CA TRP A 528 -9.03 -17.01 -11.24
C TRP A 528 -8.92 -17.52 -9.80
N TYR A 529 -7.83 -17.25 -9.11
CA TYR A 529 -7.52 -17.71 -7.76
C TYR A 529 -8.15 -16.84 -6.64
N LEU A 530 -8.78 -15.71 -7.00
CA LEU A 530 -9.43 -14.84 -6.03
C LEU A 530 -10.80 -15.36 -5.60
N ASP A 531 -11.23 -15.02 -4.37
CA ASP A 531 -12.57 -15.33 -3.87
C ASP A 531 -13.61 -14.33 -4.41
N LEU A 532 -13.88 -14.42 -5.72
CA LEU A 532 -14.91 -13.63 -6.39
C LEU A 532 -16.19 -14.45 -6.56
N PRO A 533 -17.36 -13.81 -6.66
CA PRO A 533 -18.61 -14.52 -6.88
C PRO A 533 -18.58 -15.43 -8.11
N GLY A 534 -18.76 -16.73 -7.91
CA GLY A 534 -18.75 -17.73 -8.97
C GLY A 534 -17.35 -18.26 -9.37
N TYR A 535 -16.27 -17.76 -8.78
CA TYR A 535 -14.91 -18.19 -9.14
C TYR A 535 -14.49 -19.49 -8.47
N ARG A 536 -14.93 -19.74 -7.23
CA ARG A 536 -14.52 -20.93 -6.49
C ARG A 536 -15.67 -21.66 -5.79
N ASN A 537 -15.46 -22.93 -5.53
CA ASN A 537 -16.31 -23.78 -4.72
C ASN A 537 -15.66 -23.94 -3.34
N ASN A 538 -16.10 -23.15 -2.37
CA ASN A 538 -15.51 -23.13 -1.03
C ASN A 538 -15.60 -24.46 -0.26
N SER A 539 -16.45 -25.42 -0.69
CA SER A 539 -16.47 -26.76 -0.10
C SER A 539 -15.27 -27.62 -0.50
N ASN A 540 -14.56 -27.25 -1.56
CA ASN A 540 -13.38 -27.92 -2.09
C ASN A 540 -12.08 -27.15 -1.75
N ILE A 541 -12.13 -26.12 -0.93
CA ILE A 541 -11.00 -25.31 -0.46
C ILE A 541 -10.69 -25.65 0.99
N TYR A 542 -9.40 -25.75 1.32
CA TYR A 542 -8.90 -26.05 2.66
C TYR A 542 -8.96 -24.87 3.63
#